data_56c28c06999c85ed042249d6aa522ada
#
_entry.id   56c28c06999c85ed042249d6aa522ada
#
_cell.length_a   1.000
_cell.length_b   1.000
_cell.length_c   1.000
_cell.angle_alpha   90.00
_cell.angle_beta   90.00
_cell.angle_gamma   90.00
#
_symmetry.space_group_name_H-M   'P 1'
#
loop_
_entity.id
_entity.type
_entity.pdbx_description
1 polymer ?
#
loop_
_entity_poly.entity_id
_entity_poly.type
_entity_poly.pdbx_seq_one_letter_code
_entity_poly.pdbx_strand_id
1 'polypeptide(L)'
;APEGIEEKLELYNELQVSDPAKAQAMLAEFMSDEAVVAGLSKPIEFSDEQLDFVKDALAQNADVRWTFVFLHEPAWENSSDSFKAIQGMLKDRKHTFLAGHLHYYDYDLIDGHEHITMGPSGASFHHEGPGNVDHIMWVTMTEDGPEIANIALKGVFDRKGLDPEMFGAYDRKGAE
;
A
#
# COMPACT_ATOMS: atom_id res chain seq x y z
N ALA A 1 -10.58 -1.79 17.40
CA ALA A 1 -9.21 -2.12 17.81
C ALA A 1 -9.27 -2.82 19.18
N PRO A 2 -8.37 -3.77 19.48
CA PRO A 2 -8.25 -4.36 20.81
C PRO A 2 -7.99 -3.27 21.86
N GLU A 3 -8.57 -3.42 23.04
CA GLU A 3 -8.44 -2.47 24.16
C GLU A 3 -6.96 -2.30 24.54
N GLY A 4 -6.47 -1.07 24.65
CA GLY A 4 -5.07 -0.77 25.02
C GLY A 4 -4.05 -0.77 23.87
N ILE A 5 -4.46 -0.85 22.61
CA ILE A 5 -3.54 -0.78 21.45
C ILE A 5 -2.85 0.58 21.37
N GLU A 6 -3.56 1.67 21.64
CA GLU A 6 -3.01 3.03 21.58
C GLU A 6 -1.87 3.22 22.57
N GLU A 7 -2.05 2.77 23.83
CA GLU A 7 -1.02 2.83 24.86
C GLU A 7 0.22 1.99 24.51
N LYS A 8 0.02 0.83 23.88
CA LYS A 8 1.11 -0.03 23.42
C LYS A 8 1.88 0.58 22.26
N LEU A 9 1.19 1.26 21.33
CA LEU A 9 1.80 1.97 20.21
C LEU A 9 2.62 3.17 20.70
N GLU A 10 2.12 3.95 21.66
CA GLU A 10 2.87 5.04 22.26
C GLU A 10 4.15 4.52 22.92
N LEU A 11 4.03 3.47 23.74
CA LEU A 11 5.18 2.87 24.40
C LEU A 11 6.19 2.29 23.38
N TYR A 12 5.73 1.66 22.31
CA TYR A 12 6.59 1.16 21.24
C TYR A 12 7.37 2.31 20.58
N ASN A 13 6.71 3.41 20.24
CA ASN A 13 7.34 4.57 19.64
C ASN A 13 8.40 5.21 20.57
N GLU A 14 8.13 5.30 21.88
CA GLU A 14 9.11 5.75 22.86
C GLU A 14 10.32 4.81 22.96
N LEU A 15 10.07 3.50 22.92
CA LEU A 15 11.11 2.48 23.01
C LEU A 15 11.95 2.42 21.73
N GLN A 16 11.42 2.70 20.55
CA GLN A 16 12.20 2.75 19.31
C GLN A 16 13.39 3.72 19.42
N VAL A 17 13.23 4.81 20.15
CA VAL A 17 14.26 5.82 20.35
C VAL A 17 15.13 5.52 21.57
N SER A 18 14.54 5.07 22.69
CA SER A 18 15.23 4.91 23.96
C SER A 18 15.87 3.55 24.18
N ASP A 19 15.27 2.49 23.65
CA ASP A 19 15.72 1.09 23.78
C ASP A 19 15.21 0.25 22.58
N PRO A 20 15.88 0.31 21.41
CA PRO A 20 15.45 -0.39 20.21
C PRO A 20 15.32 -1.91 20.36
N ALA A 21 16.16 -2.52 21.23
CA ALA A 21 16.08 -3.96 21.47
C ALA A 21 14.79 -4.35 22.22
N LYS A 22 14.38 -3.51 23.16
CA LYS A 22 13.13 -3.72 23.91
C LYS A 22 11.91 -3.42 23.02
N ALA A 23 11.98 -2.43 22.14
CA ALA A 23 10.95 -2.18 21.14
C ALA A 23 10.74 -3.39 20.24
N GLN A 24 11.82 -3.99 19.74
CA GLN A 24 11.76 -5.16 18.87
C GLN A 24 11.21 -6.40 19.61
N ALA A 25 11.59 -6.61 20.86
CA ALA A 25 11.02 -7.68 21.68
C ALA A 25 9.52 -7.49 21.93
N MET A 26 9.09 -6.26 22.20
CA MET A 26 7.67 -5.91 22.39
C MET A 26 6.86 -6.12 21.10
N LEU A 27 7.42 -5.77 19.95
CA LEU A 27 6.79 -6.01 18.65
C LEU A 27 6.66 -7.51 18.36
N ALA A 28 7.70 -8.29 18.64
CA ALA A 28 7.68 -9.74 18.47
C ALA A 28 6.63 -10.41 19.37
N GLU A 29 6.49 -9.96 20.62
CA GLU A 29 5.45 -10.44 21.54
C GLU A 29 4.05 -10.07 21.00
N PHE A 30 3.86 -8.85 20.53
CA PHE A 30 2.61 -8.37 19.94
C PHE A 30 2.22 -9.17 18.70
N MET A 31 3.18 -9.44 17.82
CA MET A 31 2.96 -10.23 16.60
C MET A 31 2.83 -11.74 16.89
N SER A 32 3.11 -12.21 18.08
CA SER A 32 2.83 -13.60 18.51
C SER A 32 1.42 -13.81 19.04
N ASP A 33 0.67 -12.75 19.29
CA ASP A 33 -0.72 -12.82 19.74
C ASP A 33 -1.64 -13.18 18.56
N GLU A 34 -2.22 -14.39 18.61
CA GLU A 34 -3.08 -14.93 17.55
C GLU A 34 -4.29 -14.02 17.25
N ALA A 35 -4.82 -13.32 18.25
CA ALA A 35 -5.93 -12.38 18.07
C ALA A 35 -5.49 -11.11 17.33
N VAL A 36 -4.26 -10.66 17.55
CA VAL A 36 -3.67 -9.52 16.86
C VAL A 36 -3.41 -9.88 15.40
N VAL A 37 -2.75 -11.01 15.17
CA VAL A 37 -2.46 -11.50 13.80
C VAL A 37 -3.76 -11.72 13.02
N ALA A 38 -4.78 -12.33 13.63
CA ALA A 38 -6.09 -12.48 13.01
C ALA A 38 -6.78 -11.13 12.72
N GLY A 39 -6.54 -10.11 13.55
CA GLY A 39 -7.03 -8.76 13.36
C GLY A 39 -6.36 -8.06 12.17
N LEU A 40 -5.04 -8.18 12.07
CA LEU A 40 -4.24 -7.63 10.97
C LEU A 40 -4.48 -8.36 9.64
N SER A 41 -4.92 -9.61 9.69
CA SER A 41 -5.20 -10.43 8.49
C SER A 41 -6.63 -10.29 7.98
N LYS A 42 -7.45 -9.38 8.53
CA LYS A 42 -8.80 -9.17 8.03
C LYS A 42 -8.78 -8.49 6.68
N PRO A 43 -9.61 -8.96 5.72
CA PRO A 43 -9.82 -8.23 4.48
C PRO A 43 -10.31 -6.80 4.74
N ILE A 44 -9.86 -5.88 3.89
CA ILE A 44 -10.25 -4.48 3.97
C ILE A 44 -11.67 -4.35 3.41
N GLU A 45 -12.59 -4.00 4.30
CA GLU A 45 -14.00 -3.83 3.95
C GLU A 45 -14.34 -2.37 3.63
N PHE A 46 -15.17 -2.18 2.63
CA PHE A 46 -15.74 -0.89 2.24
C PHE A 46 -17.22 -0.86 2.59
N SER A 47 -17.67 0.23 3.18
CA SER A 47 -19.09 0.42 3.52
C SER A 47 -19.96 0.58 2.28
N ASP A 48 -21.26 0.34 2.40
CA ASP A 48 -22.23 0.56 1.31
C ASP A 48 -22.18 2.02 0.81
N GLU A 49 -21.98 2.98 1.73
CA GLU A 49 -21.82 4.39 1.39
C GLU A 49 -20.59 4.65 0.52
N GLN A 50 -19.46 3.98 0.81
CA GLN A 50 -18.24 4.07 0.01
C GLN A 50 -18.44 3.42 -1.38
N LEU A 51 -19.15 2.28 -1.43
CA LEU A 51 -19.48 1.63 -2.70
C LEU A 51 -20.40 2.50 -3.56
N ASP A 52 -21.42 3.11 -2.98
CA ASP A 52 -22.31 4.05 -3.67
C ASP A 52 -21.55 5.29 -4.16
N PHE A 53 -20.64 5.84 -3.34
CA PHE A 53 -19.76 6.94 -3.76
C PHE A 53 -18.93 6.57 -4.98
N VAL A 54 -18.28 5.40 -4.98
CA VAL A 54 -17.49 4.94 -6.13
C VAL A 54 -18.37 4.79 -7.38
N LYS A 55 -19.51 4.16 -7.24
CA LYS A 55 -20.48 3.97 -8.34
C LYS A 55 -20.92 5.30 -8.94
N ASP A 56 -21.30 6.25 -8.11
CA ASP A 56 -21.77 7.57 -8.55
C ASP A 56 -20.63 8.38 -9.19
N ALA A 57 -19.44 8.36 -8.60
CA ALA A 57 -18.27 9.03 -9.15
C ALA A 57 -17.91 8.47 -10.54
N LEU A 58 -17.95 7.15 -10.71
CA LEU A 58 -17.68 6.52 -12.00
C LEU A 58 -18.77 6.82 -13.03
N ALA A 59 -20.04 6.87 -12.62
CA ALA A 59 -21.14 7.20 -13.52
C ALA A 59 -21.08 8.65 -14.00
N GLN A 60 -20.73 9.59 -13.12
CA GLN A 60 -20.61 11.01 -13.45
C GLN A 60 -19.39 11.32 -14.32
N ASN A 61 -18.40 10.43 -14.37
CA ASN A 61 -17.15 10.58 -15.11
C ASN A 61 -16.94 9.40 -16.08
N ALA A 62 -17.96 9.07 -16.85
CA ALA A 62 -17.94 7.91 -17.75
C ALA A 62 -16.95 8.04 -18.91
N ASP A 63 -16.66 9.26 -19.33
CA ASP A 63 -15.86 9.62 -20.51
C ASP A 63 -14.40 9.99 -20.23
N VAL A 64 -13.96 9.86 -18.96
CA VAL A 64 -12.54 10.13 -18.62
C VAL A 64 -11.62 9.09 -19.25
N ARG A 65 -10.46 9.54 -19.69
CA ARG A 65 -9.47 8.66 -20.33
C ARG A 65 -8.74 7.72 -19.38
N TRP A 66 -8.70 8.03 -18.06
CA TRP A 66 -8.06 7.24 -17.02
C TRP A 66 -8.69 7.49 -15.66
N THR A 67 -8.71 6.48 -14.80
CA THR A 67 -9.19 6.58 -13.42
C THR A 67 -8.08 6.16 -12.46
N PHE A 68 -7.68 7.04 -11.56
CA PHE A 68 -6.81 6.69 -10.43
C PHE A 68 -7.65 6.45 -9.20
N VAL A 69 -7.44 5.31 -8.54
CA VAL A 69 -8.13 4.95 -7.30
C VAL A 69 -7.12 4.95 -6.17
N PHE A 70 -7.31 5.86 -5.21
CA PHE A 70 -6.45 6.00 -4.05
C PHE A 70 -7.10 5.33 -2.84
N LEU A 71 -6.36 4.45 -2.21
CA LEU A 71 -6.72 3.75 -0.97
C LEU A 71 -5.65 4.05 0.08
N HIS A 72 -5.98 3.88 1.37
CA HIS A 72 -4.92 3.92 2.38
C HIS A 72 -4.14 2.61 2.39
N GLU A 73 -4.83 1.48 2.48
CA GLU A 73 -4.25 0.14 2.51
C GLU A 73 -4.41 -0.57 1.16
N PRO A 74 -3.45 -1.43 0.73
CA PRO A 74 -3.54 -2.18 -0.51
C PRO A 74 -4.56 -3.31 -0.43
N ALA A 75 -5.84 -2.99 -0.64
CA ALA A 75 -6.95 -3.94 -0.50
C ALA A 75 -6.89 -5.14 -1.45
N TRP A 76 -6.01 -5.11 -2.46
CA TRP A 76 -5.78 -6.24 -3.36
C TRP A 76 -4.95 -7.36 -2.74
N GLU A 77 -4.19 -7.09 -1.69
CA GLU A 77 -3.38 -8.10 -0.97
C GLU A 77 -4.29 -9.11 -0.24
N ASN A 78 -5.40 -8.62 0.30
CA ASN A 78 -6.40 -9.46 0.99
C ASN A 78 -7.81 -8.96 0.64
N SER A 79 -8.27 -9.32 -0.56
CA SER A 79 -9.48 -8.80 -1.16
C SER A 79 -10.77 -9.26 -0.48
N SER A 80 -11.53 -8.30 0.05
CA SER A 80 -12.92 -8.51 0.51
C SER A 80 -13.90 -8.59 -0.66
N ASP A 81 -15.13 -8.96 -0.37
CA ASP A 81 -16.20 -8.93 -1.39
C ASP A 81 -16.58 -7.50 -1.77
N SER A 82 -16.49 -6.55 -0.83
CA SER A 82 -16.70 -5.13 -1.11
C SER A 82 -15.60 -4.56 -2.01
N PHE A 83 -14.33 -4.96 -1.85
CA PHE A 83 -13.27 -4.57 -2.76
C PHE A 83 -13.43 -5.18 -4.15
N LYS A 84 -13.79 -6.45 -4.24
CA LYS A 84 -14.12 -7.11 -5.52
C LYS A 84 -15.26 -6.40 -6.26
N ALA A 85 -16.25 -5.87 -5.53
CA ALA A 85 -17.29 -5.06 -6.13
C ALA A 85 -16.73 -3.77 -6.76
N ILE A 86 -15.79 -3.08 -6.11
CA ILE A 86 -15.09 -1.91 -6.68
C ILE A 86 -14.31 -2.31 -7.93
N GLN A 87 -13.55 -3.41 -7.89
CA GLN A 87 -12.84 -3.93 -9.06
C GLN A 87 -13.81 -4.24 -10.21
N GLY A 88 -14.97 -4.84 -9.89
CA GLY A 88 -16.02 -5.11 -10.86
C GLY A 88 -16.58 -3.84 -11.54
N MET A 89 -16.74 -2.74 -10.80
CA MET A 89 -17.18 -1.44 -11.35
C MET A 89 -16.13 -0.82 -12.29
N LEU A 90 -14.85 -1.15 -12.11
CA LEU A 90 -13.72 -0.62 -12.88
C LEU A 90 -13.28 -1.50 -14.04
N LYS A 91 -13.82 -2.73 -14.14
CA LYS A 91 -13.38 -3.78 -15.06
C LYS A 91 -13.17 -3.32 -16.50
N ASP A 92 -14.07 -2.51 -17.03
CA ASP A 92 -14.05 -2.06 -18.42
C ASP A 92 -13.43 -0.65 -18.57
N ARG A 93 -12.75 -0.15 -17.54
CA ARG A 93 -12.11 1.16 -17.50
C ARG A 93 -10.61 1.04 -17.41
N LYS A 94 -9.91 1.94 -18.09
CA LYS A 94 -8.47 2.14 -17.86
C LYS A 94 -8.28 2.74 -16.47
N HIS A 95 -7.59 2.04 -15.58
CA HIS A 95 -7.40 2.49 -14.20
C HIS A 95 -6.07 2.01 -13.60
N THR A 96 -5.69 2.67 -12.53
CA THR A 96 -4.54 2.32 -11.68
C THR A 96 -4.98 2.47 -10.23
N PHE A 97 -4.71 1.46 -9.40
CA PHE A 97 -4.85 1.54 -7.95
C PHE A 97 -3.54 2.02 -7.32
N LEU A 98 -3.67 2.90 -6.33
CA LEU A 98 -2.56 3.42 -5.54
C LEU A 98 -2.91 3.31 -4.06
N ALA A 99 -2.02 2.71 -3.29
CA ALA A 99 -2.17 2.61 -1.84
C ALA A 99 -0.85 2.93 -1.12
N GLY A 100 -0.91 3.13 0.17
CA GLY A 100 0.23 3.35 1.05
C GLY A 100 0.26 2.29 2.17
N HIS A 101 0.27 2.74 3.42
CA HIS A 101 0.19 1.96 4.65
C HIS A 101 1.41 1.08 4.96
N LEU A 102 1.89 0.30 4.00
CA LEU A 102 2.94 -0.70 4.21
C LEU A 102 4.34 -0.09 4.32
N HIS A 103 4.51 1.20 3.99
CA HIS A 103 5.77 1.93 4.06
C HIS A 103 6.90 1.30 3.24
N TYR A 104 6.57 0.63 2.14
CA TYR A 104 7.51 0.21 1.11
C TYR A 104 6.87 0.36 -0.27
N TYR A 105 7.69 0.50 -1.30
CA TYR A 105 7.22 0.55 -2.69
C TYR A 105 7.08 -0.85 -3.25
N ASP A 106 5.96 -1.08 -3.92
CA ASP A 106 5.74 -2.30 -4.67
C ASP A 106 4.80 -2.10 -5.87
N TYR A 107 4.92 -2.98 -6.85
CA TYR A 107 4.18 -2.92 -8.10
C TYR A 107 3.64 -4.28 -8.49
N ASP A 108 2.33 -4.37 -8.67
CA ASP A 108 1.63 -5.54 -9.16
C ASP A 108 0.85 -5.24 -10.43
N LEU A 109 0.82 -6.18 -11.36
CA LEU A 109 -0.06 -6.17 -12.52
C LEU A 109 -1.11 -7.25 -12.34
N ILE A 110 -2.34 -6.87 -11.95
CA ILE A 110 -3.44 -7.77 -11.68
C ILE A 110 -4.51 -7.56 -12.75
N ASP A 111 -4.87 -8.60 -13.48
CA ASP A 111 -5.86 -8.57 -14.57
C ASP A 111 -5.59 -7.48 -15.64
N GLY A 112 -4.32 -7.15 -15.87
CA GLY A 112 -3.90 -6.12 -16.81
C GLY A 112 -3.96 -4.69 -16.29
N HIS A 113 -4.27 -4.48 -15.01
CA HIS A 113 -4.33 -3.18 -14.34
C HIS A 113 -3.22 -3.03 -13.30
N GLU A 114 -2.65 -1.85 -13.24
CA GLU A 114 -1.55 -1.54 -12.32
C GLU A 114 -2.08 -1.30 -10.89
N HIS A 115 -1.43 -1.97 -9.94
CA HIS A 115 -1.65 -1.81 -8.51
C HIS A 115 -0.31 -1.41 -7.88
N ILE A 116 -0.24 -0.23 -7.30
CA ILE A 116 1.00 0.34 -6.80
C ILE A 116 0.87 0.63 -5.31
N THR A 117 1.68 -0.06 -4.51
CA THR A 117 1.89 0.31 -3.12
C THR A 117 3.00 1.35 -3.06
N MET A 118 2.70 2.51 -2.50
CA MET A 118 3.66 3.61 -2.40
C MET A 118 4.50 3.48 -1.14
N GLY A 119 5.81 3.68 -1.31
CA GLY A 119 6.72 3.87 -0.19
C GLY A 119 6.45 5.20 0.53
N PRO A 120 7.09 5.40 1.68
CA PRO A 120 6.91 6.63 2.44
C PRO A 120 7.52 7.85 1.74
N SER A 121 7.12 9.03 2.17
CA SER A 121 7.74 10.31 1.82
C SER A 121 8.22 11.06 3.07
N GLY A 122 8.97 10.33 3.93
CA GLY A 122 9.51 10.82 5.20
C GLY A 122 8.96 10.12 6.45
N ALA A 123 8.16 9.08 6.30
CA ALA A 123 7.76 8.21 7.42
C ALA A 123 8.80 7.11 7.67
N SER A 124 8.72 6.44 8.82
CA SER A 124 9.59 5.30 9.14
C SER A 124 9.35 4.12 8.22
N PHE A 125 10.41 3.36 7.93
CA PHE A 125 10.30 2.07 7.24
C PHE A 125 9.95 0.97 8.23
N HIS A 126 9.14 0.01 7.79
CA HIS A 126 8.76 -1.16 8.59
C HIS A 126 9.48 -2.44 8.15
N HIS A 127 10.11 -2.43 6.98
CA HIS A 127 10.79 -3.56 6.36
C HIS A 127 12.18 -3.16 5.87
N GLU A 128 13.05 -4.14 5.67
CA GLU A 128 14.32 -3.95 4.97
C GLU A 128 14.18 -4.46 3.53
N GLY A 129 14.80 -3.78 2.59
CA GLY A 129 14.82 -4.23 1.20
C GLY A 129 14.67 -3.10 0.17
N PRO A 130 14.67 -3.45 -1.12
CA PRO A 130 14.68 -2.46 -2.21
C PRO A 130 13.42 -1.59 -2.29
N GLY A 131 12.31 -2.04 -1.73
CA GLY A 131 11.08 -1.23 -1.62
C GLY A 131 11.16 -0.12 -0.57
N ASN A 132 12.18 -0.12 0.31
CA ASN A 132 12.39 0.91 1.32
C ASN A 132 12.98 2.17 0.72
N VAL A 133 12.13 2.97 0.11
CA VAL A 133 12.52 4.20 -0.56
C VAL A 133 11.59 5.33 -0.20
N ASP A 134 12.16 6.43 0.31
CA ASP A 134 11.46 7.71 0.39
C ASP A 134 11.35 8.29 -1.00
N HIS A 135 10.13 8.48 -1.48
CA HIS A 135 9.88 8.93 -2.83
C HIS A 135 8.62 9.78 -2.97
N ILE A 136 8.55 10.47 -4.08
CA ILE A 136 7.33 11.05 -4.63
C ILE A 136 7.06 10.43 -6.00
N MET A 137 5.80 10.28 -6.35
CA MET A 137 5.39 9.81 -7.65
C MET A 137 5.02 11.00 -8.54
N TRP A 138 5.67 11.11 -9.70
CA TRP A 138 5.34 12.07 -10.74
C TRP A 138 4.54 11.36 -11.84
N VAL A 139 3.33 11.86 -12.13
CA VAL A 139 2.46 11.29 -13.13
C VAL A 139 2.27 12.28 -14.28
N THR A 140 2.64 11.88 -15.49
CA THR A 140 2.39 12.62 -16.73
C THR A 140 1.29 11.93 -17.51
N MET A 141 0.18 12.61 -17.76
CA MET A 141 -0.92 12.09 -18.57
C MET A 141 -0.65 12.31 -20.05
N THR A 142 -0.47 11.22 -20.78
CA THR A 142 -0.33 11.23 -22.24
C THR A 142 -1.63 10.79 -22.93
N GLU A 143 -1.66 10.73 -24.28
CA GLU A 143 -2.79 10.17 -25.02
C GLU A 143 -2.95 8.65 -24.79
N ASP A 144 -1.85 7.95 -24.56
CA ASP A 144 -1.83 6.50 -24.35
C ASP A 144 -2.14 6.09 -22.88
N GLY A 145 -2.01 7.03 -21.94
CA GLY A 145 -2.24 6.81 -20.53
C GLY A 145 -1.22 7.50 -19.62
N PRO A 146 -1.13 7.11 -18.35
CA PRO A 146 -0.16 7.69 -17.43
C PRO A 146 1.25 7.16 -17.67
N GLU A 147 2.20 8.08 -17.76
CA GLU A 147 3.63 7.81 -17.57
C GLU A 147 3.97 8.12 -16.11
N ILE A 148 4.46 7.12 -15.39
CA ILE A 148 4.74 7.24 -13.96
C ILE A 148 6.25 7.15 -13.74
N ALA A 149 6.79 8.18 -13.09
CA ALA A 149 8.17 8.21 -12.61
C ALA A 149 8.20 8.35 -11.10
N ASN A 150 8.91 7.46 -10.43
CA ASN A 150 9.18 7.58 -9.01
C ASN A 150 10.48 8.37 -8.80
N ILE A 151 10.39 9.45 -8.05
CA ILE A 151 11.52 10.32 -7.73
C ILE A 151 11.89 10.03 -6.27
N ALA A 152 12.89 9.17 -6.09
CA ALA A 152 13.46 8.95 -4.76
C ALA A 152 14.22 10.21 -4.31
N LEU A 153 14.30 10.44 -3.02
CA LEU A 153 15.11 11.55 -2.49
C LEU A 153 16.62 11.40 -2.82
N LYS A 154 17.03 10.18 -3.22
CA LYS A 154 18.41 9.86 -3.63
C LYS A 154 18.54 9.44 -5.11
N GLY A 155 17.52 9.61 -5.94
CA GLY A 155 17.56 9.21 -7.34
C GLY A 155 16.18 9.09 -7.98
N VAL A 156 16.11 8.45 -9.16
CA VAL A 156 14.87 8.22 -9.92
C VAL A 156 14.80 6.76 -10.35
N PHE A 157 13.63 6.14 -10.24
CA PHE A 157 13.37 4.79 -10.74
C PHE A 157 12.00 4.74 -11.44
N ASP A 158 11.75 3.70 -12.23
CA ASP A 158 10.50 3.56 -13.00
C ASP A 158 9.33 3.03 -12.15
N ARG A 159 8.14 2.86 -12.78
CA ARG A 159 6.92 2.38 -12.11
C ARG A 159 7.01 0.94 -11.60
N LYS A 160 7.94 0.15 -12.12
CA LYS A 160 8.12 -1.26 -11.70
C LYS A 160 8.96 -1.41 -10.43
N GLY A 161 9.46 -0.30 -9.90
CA GLY A 161 10.25 -0.27 -8.68
C GLY A 161 11.74 -0.16 -8.91
N LEU A 162 12.49 -0.42 -7.86
CA LEU A 162 13.94 -0.35 -7.87
C LEU A 162 14.52 -1.56 -8.63
N ASP A 163 15.57 -1.29 -9.42
CA ASP A 163 16.30 -2.34 -10.12
C ASP A 163 16.98 -3.29 -9.09
N PRO A 164 16.65 -4.59 -9.09
CA PRO A 164 17.25 -5.54 -8.17
C PRO A 164 18.77 -5.66 -8.29
N GLU A 165 19.36 -5.37 -9.46
CA GLU A 165 20.80 -5.37 -9.65
C GLU A 165 21.47 -4.20 -8.93
N MET A 166 20.78 -3.07 -8.79
CA MET A 166 21.28 -1.89 -8.07
C MET A 166 21.07 -1.95 -6.56
N PHE A 167 19.97 -2.57 -6.10
CA PHE A 167 19.52 -2.52 -4.71
C PHE A 167 19.44 -3.89 -4.02
N GLY A 168 19.78 -4.97 -4.73
CA GLY A 168 19.61 -6.35 -4.27
C GLY A 168 18.21 -6.89 -4.52
N ALA A 169 18.09 -8.20 -4.64
CA ALA A 169 16.79 -8.84 -4.82
C ALA A 169 15.97 -8.74 -3.54
N TYR A 170 14.80 -8.15 -3.62
CA TYR A 170 13.80 -8.19 -2.56
C TYR A 170 12.94 -9.45 -2.77
N ASP A 171 13.09 -10.43 -1.90
CA ASP A 171 12.23 -11.61 -1.90
C ASP A 171 11.09 -11.42 -0.89
N ARG A 172 9.94 -11.00 -1.39
CA ARG A 172 8.71 -10.85 -0.61
C ARG A 172 8.21 -12.19 -0.03
N LYS A 173 8.61 -13.29 -0.65
CA LYS A 173 8.16 -14.66 -0.31
C LYS A 173 9.03 -15.33 0.76
N GLY A 174 10.11 -14.69 1.17
CA GLY A 174 11.04 -15.20 2.18
C GLY A 174 10.77 -14.75 3.61
N ALA A 175 9.73 -13.97 3.84
CA ALA A 175 9.26 -13.59 5.18
C ALA A 175 8.05 -14.46 5.55
N GLU A 176 8.26 -15.80 5.61
CA GLU A 176 7.40 -16.73 6.33
C GLU A 176 7.89 -16.89 7.78
#